data_6b0c9004b865e067b52961310e83a234
#
_entry.id   6b0c9004b865e067b52961310e83a234
#
_cell.length_a   1.000
_cell.length_b   1.000
_cell.length_c   1.000
_cell.angle_alpha   90.00
_cell.angle_beta   90.00
_cell.angle_gamma   90.00
#
_symmetry.space_group_name_H-M   'P 1'
#
loop_
_entity.id
_entity.type
_entity.pdbx_description
1 polymer ?
#
loop_
_entity_poly.entity_id
_entity_poly.type
_entity_poly.pdbx_seq_one_letter_code
_entity_poly.pdbx_strand_id
1 'polypeptide(L)'
;MNSVYPNNKSRGVMTMAKELAKSYNPSEFEDRIYDFWLKGNYFHAEVDKDKKPYTIVMPPPNITGQLHMGHALDETLQDILIRWRRMQGYSALWLPGTDHASIATEAKIVEAMRKEGITKEDLGREKFLERAWEWKKEYGR
;
A
#
# COMPACT_ATOMS: atom_id res chain seq x y z
N MET A 1 -8.38 5.42 -35.93
CA MET A 1 -9.01 5.66 -34.61
C MET A 1 -10.21 4.72 -34.51
N ASN A 2 -10.04 3.50 -34.01
CA ASN A 2 -11.12 2.53 -33.89
C ASN A 2 -11.59 2.55 -32.44
N SER A 3 -12.88 2.84 -32.27
CA SER A 3 -13.59 2.84 -30.99
C SER A 3 -13.61 1.42 -30.39
N VAL A 4 -13.05 1.27 -29.20
CA VAL A 4 -12.92 0.01 -28.45
C VAL A 4 -14.18 -0.28 -27.59
N TYR A 5 -15.29 0.37 -27.83
CA TYR A 5 -16.52 0.04 -27.11
C TYR A 5 -17.44 -0.80 -27.99
N PRO A 6 -17.74 -2.07 -27.59
CA PRO A 6 -18.71 -2.88 -28.32
C PRO A 6 -20.10 -2.26 -28.17
N ASN A 7 -20.70 -2.02 -29.33
CA ASN A 7 -22.06 -1.48 -29.46
C ASN A 7 -23.06 -2.60 -29.11
N ASN A 8 -23.40 -2.75 -27.85
CA ASN A 8 -24.37 -3.74 -27.41
C ASN A 8 -25.80 -3.14 -27.41
N LYS A 9 -26.44 -3.21 -28.56
CA LYS A 9 -27.90 -3.01 -28.67
C LYS A 9 -28.61 -4.28 -28.27
N SER A 10 -28.80 -4.53 -26.99
CA SER A 10 -29.80 -5.43 -26.46
C SER A 10 -30.83 -4.61 -25.69
N ARG A 11 -32.00 -4.42 -26.30
CA ARG A 11 -33.23 -4.02 -25.59
C ARG A 11 -33.56 -5.14 -24.60
N GLY A 12 -33.69 -4.81 -23.34
CA GLY A 12 -34.27 -5.72 -22.40
C GLY A 12 -33.97 -5.44 -20.95
N VAL A 13 -34.98 -5.07 -20.22
CA VAL A 13 -35.11 -5.00 -18.77
C VAL A 13 -34.35 -3.84 -18.16
N MET A 14 -35.06 -2.75 -17.89
CA MET A 14 -34.69 -1.80 -16.86
C MET A 14 -34.54 -2.57 -15.53
N THR A 15 -33.37 -3.02 -15.24
CA THR A 15 -33.00 -3.42 -13.88
C THR A 15 -33.18 -2.19 -13.02
N MET A 16 -34.16 -2.21 -12.12
CA MET A 16 -34.31 -1.16 -11.11
C MET A 16 -32.94 -0.90 -10.52
N ALA A 17 -32.46 0.34 -10.61
CA ALA A 17 -31.21 0.72 -10.02
C ALA A 17 -31.25 0.31 -8.54
N LYS A 18 -30.34 -0.55 -8.12
CA LYS A 18 -30.26 -1.00 -6.73
C LYS A 18 -30.07 0.23 -5.86
N GLU A 19 -31.01 0.49 -4.97
CA GLU A 19 -30.93 1.62 -4.06
C GLU A 19 -29.62 1.51 -3.26
N LEU A 20 -28.85 2.58 -3.26
CA LEU A 20 -27.59 2.64 -2.52
C LEU A 20 -27.89 2.68 -1.02
N ALA A 21 -27.04 2.04 -0.22
CA ALA A 21 -27.10 2.13 1.23
C ALA A 21 -26.97 3.58 1.69
N LYS A 22 -27.66 3.96 2.77
CA LYS A 22 -27.62 5.33 3.31
C LYS A 22 -26.26 5.74 3.85
N SER A 23 -25.41 4.78 4.23
CA SER A 23 -24.07 4.99 4.71
C SER A 23 -23.09 4.07 4.02
N TYR A 24 -21.87 4.55 3.78
CA TYR A 24 -20.77 3.74 3.26
C TYR A 24 -20.23 2.83 4.36
N ASN A 25 -20.16 1.54 4.07
CA ASN A 25 -19.52 0.56 4.94
C ASN A 25 -18.29 -0.03 4.22
N PRO A 26 -17.05 0.34 4.61
CA PRO A 26 -15.84 -0.09 3.92
C PRO A 26 -15.69 -1.62 3.85
N SER A 27 -16.07 -2.34 4.90
CA SER A 27 -15.95 -3.81 4.96
C SER A 27 -16.76 -4.56 3.90
N GLU A 28 -17.73 -3.93 3.27
CA GLU A 28 -18.53 -4.55 2.19
C GLU A 28 -17.83 -4.46 0.82
N PHE A 29 -16.86 -3.57 0.67
CA PHE A 29 -16.32 -3.24 -0.64
C PHE A 29 -14.81 -3.39 -0.74
N GLU A 30 -14.05 -3.02 0.29
CA GLU A 30 -12.61 -2.83 0.20
C GLU A 30 -11.87 -4.10 -0.20
N ASP A 31 -12.09 -5.21 0.49
CA ASP A 31 -11.41 -6.47 0.20
C ASP A 31 -11.69 -6.94 -1.24
N ARG A 32 -12.95 -6.86 -1.68
CA ARG A 32 -13.36 -7.26 -3.02
C ARG A 32 -12.73 -6.38 -4.10
N ILE A 33 -12.62 -5.07 -3.86
CA ILE A 33 -12.01 -4.13 -4.81
C ILE A 33 -10.49 -4.33 -4.84
N TYR A 34 -9.88 -4.53 -3.68
CA TYR A 34 -8.45 -4.80 -3.59
C TYR A 34 -8.07 -6.10 -4.31
N ASP A 35 -8.83 -7.16 -4.10
CA ASP A 35 -8.68 -8.42 -4.83
C ASP A 35 -8.80 -8.26 -6.35
N PHE A 36 -9.75 -7.44 -6.78
CA PHE A 36 -9.92 -7.12 -8.20
C PHE A 36 -8.67 -6.43 -8.77
N TRP A 37 -8.10 -5.48 -8.04
CA TRP A 37 -6.87 -4.80 -8.46
C TRP A 37 -5.66 -5.74 -8.51
N LEU A 38 -5.52 -6.61 -7.53
CA LEU A 38 -4.44 -7.61 -7.51
C LEU A 38 -4.57 -8.58 -8.68
N LYS A 39 -5.76 -9.12 -8.92
CA LYS A 39 -6.02 -10.04 -10.05
C LYS A 39 -5.79 -9.37 -11.41
N GLY A 40 -6.11 -8.09 -11.51
CA GLY A 40 -5.86 -7.29 -12.72
C GLY A 40 -4.42 -6.81 -12.89
N ASN A 41 -3.54 -7.06 -11.91
CA ASN A 41 -2.15 -6.59 -11.89
C ASN A 41 -2.01 -5.07 -12.10
N TYR A 42 -2.97 -4.28 -11.58
CA TYR A 42 -3.04 -2.84 -11.86
C TYR A 42 -1.95 -2.01 -11.16
N PHE A 43 -1.25 -2.58 -10.18
CA PHE A 43 -0.14 -1.90 -9.51
C PHE A 43 1.19 -2.07 -10.23
N HIS A 44 1.27 -3.01 -11.15
CA HIS A 44 2.48 -3.29 -11.92
C HIS A 44 2.67 -2.24 -13.02
N ALA A 45 3.92 -1.87 -13.26
CA ALA A 45 4.30 -1.03 -14.37
C ALA A 45 5.53 -1.61 -15.06
N GLU A 46 5.51 -1.63 -16.38
CA GLU A 46 6.63 -2.05 -17.22
C GLU A 46 7.11 -0.88 -18.09
N VAL A 47 8.34 -1.02 -18.57
CA VAL A 47 8.89 -0.02 -19.50
C VAL A 47 8.14 -0.14 -20.83
N ASP A 48 7.34 0.87 -21.13
CA ASP A 48 6.58 1.00 -22.37
C ASP A 48 7.03 2.25 -23.11
N LYS A 49 7.70 2.08 -24.25
CA LYS A 49 8.26 3.20 -25.04
C LYS A 49 7.18 4.06 -25.72
N ASP A 50 5.98 3.52 -25.87
CA ASP A 50 4.86 4.19 -26.52
C ASP A 50 4.03 5.00 -25.53
N LYS A 51 4.27 4.86 -24.22
CA LYS A 51 3.61 5.59 -23.15
C LYS A 51 4.54 6.58 -22.46
N LYS A 52 3.99 7.70 -22.03
CA LYS A 52 4.73 8.63 -21.18
C LYS A 52 4.93 8.01 -19.79
N PRO A 53 6.16 7.99 -19.26
CA PRO A 53 6.39 7.51 -17.91
C PRO A 53 5.93 8.52 -16.87
N TYR A 54 5.45 8.02 -15.74
CA TYR A 54 5.17 8.80 -14.55
C TYR A 54 5.49 7.99 -13.31
N THR A 55 6.49 8.41 -12.55
CA THR A 55 6.96 7.65 -11.39
C THR A 55 6.97 8.52 -10.15
N ILE A 56 6.41 7.99 -9.07
CA ILE A 56 6.58 8.52 -7.72
C ILE A 56 7.33 7.47 -6.89
N VAL A 57 8.43 7.88 -6.28
CA VAL A 57 9.10 7.08 -5.25
C VAL A 57 8.49 7.49 -3.93
N MET A 58 7.80 6.57 -3.28
CA MET A 58 7.17 6.81 -1.98
C MET A 58 8.26 7.03 -0.93
N PRO A 59 8.18 8.10 -0.10
CA PRO A 59 9.07 8.24 1.04
C PRO A 59 8.93 7.01 1.94
N PRO A 60 10.02 6.25 2.19
CA PRO A 60 9.91 4.99 2.88
C PRO A 60 9.61 5.23 4.37
N PRO A 61 8.49 4.72 4.91
CA PRO A 61 8.20 4.83 6.34
C PRO A 61 9.21 4.02 7.16
N ASN A 62 9.56 4.57 8.33
CA ASN A 62 10.38 3.87 9.31
C ASN A 62 9.64 2.67 9.89
N ILE A 63 10.32 1.54 10.08
CA ILE A 63 9.74 0.34 10.72
C ILE A 63 9.69 0.46 12.26
N THR A 64 9.24 1.59 12.77
CA THR A 64 9.16 1.89 14.21
C THR A 64 7.84 1.49 14.86
N GLY A 65 6.92 0.93 14.09
CA GLY A 65 5.60 0.47 14.53
C GLY A 65 4.57 0.52 13.40
N GLN A 66 3.30 0.58 13.76
CA GLN A 66 2.20 0.67 12.81
C GLN A 66 2.17 2.03 12.12
N LEU A 67 1.68 2.04 10.87
CA LEU A 67 1.40 3.26 10.14
C LEU A 67 0.29 4.08 10.85
N HIS A 68 0.32 5.38 10.68
CA HIS A 68 -0.61 6.31 11.31
C HIS A 68 -1.17 7.33 10.30
N MET A 69 -2.09 8.19 10.75
CA MET A 69 -2.76 9.17 9.88
C MET A 69 -1.81 10.09 9.11
N GLY A 70 -0.60 10.36 9.63
CA GLY A 70 0.40 11.14 8.89
C GLY A 70 0.88 10.42 7.62
N HIS A 71 1.11 9.12 7.70
CA HIS A 71 1.44 8.30 6.52
C HIS A 71 0.26 8.24 5.56
N ALA A 72 -0.96 8.02 6.07
CA ALA A 72 -2.16 7.98 5.23
C ALA A 72 -2.37 9.28 4.44
N LEU A 73 -2.12 10.44 5.05
CA LEU A 73 -2.24 11.73 4.38
C LEU A 73 -1.22 11.89 3.25
N ASP A 74 0.05 11.58 3.53
CA ASP A 74 1.13 11.67 2.54
C ASP A 74 0.89 10.71 1.37
N GLU A 75 0.58 9.45 1.67
CA GLU A 75 0.35 8.41 0.67
C GLU A 75 -0.91 8.65 -0.14
N THR A 76 -1.97 9.22 0.45
CA THR A 76 -3.21 9.53 -0.28
C THR A 76 -2.99 10.54 -1.41
N LEU A 77 -2.17 11.56 -1.19
CA LEU A 77 -1.85 12.54 -2.23
C LEU A 77 -1.12 11.88 -3.41
N GLN A 78 -0.20 11.00 -3.12
CA GLN A 78 0.56 10.24 -4.12
C GLN A 78 -0.33 9.25 -4.87
N ASP A 79 -1.21 8.52 -4.15
CA ASP A 79 -2.16 7.57 -4.73
C ASP A 79 -3.10 8.25 -5.73
N ILE A 80 -3.65 9.42 -5.38
CA ILE A 80 -4.51 10.20 -6.27
C ILE A 80 -3.78 10.54 -7.57
N LEU A 81 -2.53 11.01 -7.48
CA LEU A 81 -1.74 11.40 -8.66
C LEU A 81 -1.41 10.20 -9.54
N ILE A 82 -0.98 9.08 -8.96
CA ILE A 82 -0.67 7.84 -9.69
C ILE A 82 -1.90 7.28 -10.40
N ARG A 83 -3.03 7.23 -9.72
CA ARG A 83 -4.29 6.72 -10.28
C ARG A 83 -4.80 7.62 -11.40
N TRP A 84 -4.74 8.93 -11.21
CA TRP A 84 -5.11 9.89 -12.23
C TRP A 84 -4.23 9.75 -13.48
N ARG A 85 -2.91 9.67 -13.34
CA ARG A 85 -2.00 9.48 -14.48
C ARG A 85 -2.22 8.14 -15.18
N ARG A 86 -2.47 7.08 -14.43
CA ARG A 86 -2.80 5.77 -15.00
C ARG A 86 -4.07 5.82 -15.85
N MET A 87 -5.12 6.50 -15.39
CA MET A 87 -6.34 6.73 -16.18
C MET A 87 -6.11 7.54 -17.44
N GLN A 88 -5.11 8.41 -17.46
CA GLN A 88 -4.69 9.18 -18.65
C GLN A 88 -3.83 8.35 -19.63
N GLY A 89 -3.54 7.10 -19.35
CA GLY A 89 -2.76 6.19 -20.21
C GLY A 89 -1.24 6.29 -20.03
N TYR A 90 -0.74 6.92 -18.96
CA TYR A 90 0.68 6.92 -18.64
C TYR A 90 1.13 5.51 -18.17
N SER A 91 2.41 5.18 -18.40
CA SER A 91 3.08 4.09 -17.68
C SER A 91 3.41 4.59 -16.27
N ALA A 92 2.50 4.30 -15.32
CA ALA A 92 2.55 4.89 -13.99
C ALA A 92 3.10 3.89 -12.97
N LEU A 93 4.23 4.21 -12.35
CA LEU A 93 4.87 3.45 -11.29
C LEU A 93 4.80 4.21 -9.97
N TRP A 94 4.22 3.60 -8.96
CA TRP A 94 4.35 4.03 -7.57
C TRP A 94 5.25 3.02 -6.86
N LEU A 95 6.45 3.45 -6.48
CA LEU A 95 7.47 2.59 -5.91
C LEU A 95 7.47 2.69 -4.40
N PRO A 96 6.94 1.69 -3.68
CA PRO A 96 6.99 1.66 -2.21
C PRO A 96 8.35 1.20 -1.71
N GLY A 97 8.63 1.49 -0.45
CA GLY A 97 9.79 1.01 0.27
C GLY A 97 9.57 1.11 1.78
N THR A 98 10.54 0.63 2.56
CA THR A 98 10.58 0.80 4.01
C THR A 98 11.98 1.21 4.44
N ASP A 99 12.08 2.11 5.42
CA ASP A 99 13.34 2.49 6.03
C ASP A 99 13.53 1.70 7.33
N HIS A 100 14.64 0.99 7.45
CA HIS A 100 14.98 0.25 8.67
C HIS A 100 15.29 1.19 9.85
N ALA A 101 15.70 2.45 9.61
CA ALA A 101 15.86 3.49 10.62
C ALA A 101 16.55 2.97 11.89
N SER A 102 17.75 2.41 11.76
CA SER A 102 18.39 1.53 12.76
C SER A 102 18.35 2.07 14.20
N ILE A 103 18.66 3.36 14.39
CA ILE A 103 18.66 4.00 15.73
C ILE A 103 17.24 4.03 16.33
N ALA A 104 16.25 4.45 15.54
CA ALA A 104 14.87 4.55 16.01
C ALA A 104 14.24 3.16 16.25
N THR A 105 14.53 2.22 15.38
CA THR A 105 14.09 0.82 15.50
C THR A 105 14.72 0.14 16.71
N GLU A 106 16.02 0.32 16.94
CA GLU A 106 16.69 -0.18 18.14
C GLU A 106 16.06 0.38 19.42
N ALA A 107 15.78 1.68 19.46
CA ALA A 107 15.11 2.30 20.62
C ALA A 107 13.73 1.65 20.89
N LYS A 108 12.95 1.32 19.86
CA LYS A 108 11.67 0.64 19.99
C LYS A 108 11.80 -0.78 20.48
N ILE A 109 12.77 -1.54 20.00
CA ILE A 109 13.05 -2.90 20.47
C ILE A 109 13.47 -2.89 21.95
N VAL A 110 14.36 -1.96 22.33
CA VAL A 110 14.80 -1.79 23.72
C VAL A 110 13.63 -1.38 24.62
N GLU A 111 12.73 -0.51 24.15
CA GLU A 111 11.50 -0.15 24.88
C GLU A 111 10.60 -1.37 25.11
N ALA A 112 10.42 -2.22 24.10
CA ALA A 112 9.65 -3.45 24.22
C ALA A 112 10.29 -4.42 25.23
N MET A 113 11.60 -4.63 25.11
CA MET A 113 12.37 -5.48 26.05
C MET A 113 12.28 -4.98 27.49
N ARG A 114 12.31 -3.67 27.71
CA ARG A 114 12.15 -3.08 29.06
C ARG A 114 10.81 -3.43 29.68
N LYS A 115 9.73 -3.47 28.88
CA LYS A 115 8.40 -3.88 29.37
C LYS A 115 8.36 -5.37 29.78
N GLU A 116 9.24 -6.18 29.19
CA GLU A 116 9.44 -7.59 29.54
C GLU A 116 10.43 -7.80 30.69
N GLY A 117 11.07 -6.73 31.18
CA GLY A 117 12.07 -6.78 32.24
C GLY A 117 13.45 -7.30 31.77
N ILE A 118 13.74 -7.24 30.46
CA ILE A 118 14.98 -7.74 29.85
C ILE A 118 15.82 -6.57 29.39
N THR A 119 17.14 -6.63 29.62
CA THR A 119 18.11 -5.65 29.11
C THR A 119 18.88 -6.19 27.91
N LYS A 120 19.57 -5.31 27.16
CA LYS A 120 20.44 -5.74 26.05
C LYS A 120 21.59 -6.60 26.55
N GLU A 121 22.11 -6.27 27.72
CA GLU A 121 23.21 -6.98 28.39
C GLU A 121 22.79 -8.42 28.76
N ASP A 122 21.56 -8.59 29.25
CA ASP A 122 21.03 -9.92 29.59
C ASP A 122 20.85 -10.79 28.36
N LEU A 123 20.43 -10.17 27.24
CA LEU A 123 20.13 -10.89 26.01
C LEU A 123 21.39 -11.28 25.23
N GLY A 124 22.37 -10.39 25.22
CA GLY A 124 23.59 -10.50 24.40
C GLY A 124 23.33 -10.16 22.92
N ARG A 125 24.41 -10.00 22.18
CA ARG A 125 24.38 -9.49 20.79
C ARG A 125 23.56 -10.37 19.83
N GLU A 126 23.75 -11.67 19.89
CA GLU A 126 23.14 -12.60 18.92
C GLU A 126 21.63 -12.62 19.06
N LYS A 127 21.12 -12.80 20.27
CA LYS A 127 19.68 -12.81 20.53
C LYS A 127 19.04 -11.44 20.33
N PHE A 128 19.77 -10.36 20.57
CA PHE A 128 19.27 -9.02 20.23
C PHE A 128 19.11 -8.86 18.71
N LEU A 129 20.05 -9.38 17.92
CA LEU A 129 19.95 -9.37 16.45
C LEU A 129 18.77 -10.21 15.95
N GLU A 130 18.51 -11.37 16.56
CA GLU A 130 17.32 -12.19 16.26
C GLU A 130 16.04 -11.39 16.49
N ARG A 131 15.90 -10.71 17.63
CA ARG A 131 14.76 -9.81 17.89
C ARG A 131 14.63 -8.69 16.89
N ALA A 132 15.74 -8.11 16.45
CA ALA A 132 15.73 -7.07 15.42
C ALA A 132 15.20 -7.60 14.07
N TRP A 133 15.54 -8.82 13.71
CA TRP A 133 15.00 -9.49 12.52
C TRP A 133 13.52 -9.84 12.65
N GLU A 134 13.06 -10.26 13.83
CA GLU A 134 11.64 -10.48 14.10
C GLU A 134 10.84 -9.20 13.98
N TRP A 135 11.32 -8.11 14.59
CA TRP A 135 10.73 -6.78 14.45
C TRP A 135 10.61 -6.35 12.98
N LYS A 136 11.69 -6.53 12.22
CA LYS A 136 11.70 -6.23 10.79
C LYS A 136 10.67 -7.06 10.02
N LYS A 137 10.47 -8.33 10.37
CA LYS A 137 9.47 -9.18 9.73
C LYS A 137 8.04 -8.73 10.04
N GLU A 138 7.80 -8.22 11.24
CA GLU A 138 6.49 -7.78 11.69
C GLU A 138 6.09 -6.43 11.09
N TYR A 139 6.99 -5.45 11.12
CA TYR A 139 6.70 -4.06 10.74
C TYR A 139 7.26 -3.64 9.37
N GLY A 140 8.11 -4.41 8.76
CA GLY A 140 8.78 -4.10 7.50
C GLY A 140 8.23 -4.82 6.27
N ARG A 141 6.93 -5.15 6.27
CA ARG A 141 6.26 -5.83 5.14
C ARG A 141 5.82 -4.86 4.08
#